data_174774d2df8557b64032e7b35af1710d
#
_entry.id   174774d2df8557b64032e7b35af1710d
#
_cell.length_a   1.000
_cell.length_b   1.000
_cell.length_c   1.000
_cell.angle_alpha   90.00
_cell.angle_beta   90.00
_cell.angle_gamma   90.00
#
_symmetry.space_group_name_H-M   'P 1'
#
loop_
_entity.id
_entity.type
_entity.pdbx_description
1 polymer ?
#
loop_
_entity_poly.entity_id
_entity_poly.type
_entity_poly.pdbx_seq_one_letter_code
_entity_poly.pdbx_strand_id
1 'polypeptide(L)' 'MDLDFLKNKIFERRLTYQQCAEPLKLSTTTFCKKINGHSEFKIKEVVKLVEYLNLTKEESYALVFETM' A
#
# COMPACT_ATOMS: atom_id res chain seq x y z
N MET A 1 10.36 -0.79 -1.79
CA MET A 1 9.06 -0.11 -1.81
C MET A 1 9.04 1.00 -0.76
N ASP A 2 8.53 2.14 -1.11
CA ASP A 2 8.48 3.29 -0.21
C ASP A 2 7.23 3.22 0.66
N LEU A 3 7.37 2.64 1.83
CA LEU A 3 6.24 2.45 2.74
C LEU A 3 5.74 3.77 3.33
N ASP A 4 6.64 4.73 3.52
CA ASP A 4 6.22 6.05 4.02
C ASP A 4 5.35 6.77 3.00
N PHE A 5 5.71 6.67 1.72
CA PHE A 5 4.89 7.21 0.63
C PHE A 5 3.50 6.57 0.66
N LEU A 6 3.46 5.26 0.81
CA LEU A 6 2.21 4.51 0.85
C LEU A 6 1.34 4.92 2.04
N LYS A 7 1.96 5.03 3.22
CA LYS A 7 1.25 5.50 4.42
C LYS A 7 0.67 6.89 4.21
N ASN A 8 1.45 7.78 3.60
CA ASN A 8 0.99 9.13 3.34
C ASN A 8 -0.20 9.15 2.38
N LYS A 9 -0.19 8.31 1.37
CA LYS A 9 -1.30 8.24 0.41
C LYS A 9 -2.57 7.73 1.09
N ILE A 10 -2.43 6.73 1.95
CA ILE A 10 -3.56 6.22 2.73
C ILE A 10 -4.12 7.32 3.62
N PHE A 11 -3.24 8.04 4.30
CA PHE A 11 -3.63 9.12 5.20
C PHE A 11 -4.31 10.25 4.43
N GLU A 12 -3.77 10.66 3.30
CA GLU A 12 -4.35 11.72 2.48
C GLU A 12 -5.77 11.41 2.05
N ARG A 13 -6.04 10.13 1.79
CA ARG A 13 -7.37 9.70 1.34
C ARG A 13 -8.29 9.37 2.51
N ARG A 14 -7.81 9.61 3.74
CA ARG A 14 -8.57 9.41 4.97
C ARG A 14 -9.10 7.98 5.08
N LEU A 15 -8.26 7.03 4.68
CA LEU A 15 -8.59 5.62 4.76
C LEU A 15 -7.95 5.01 5.99
N THR A 16 -8.57 3.93 6.48
CA THR A 16 -7.98 3.14 7.56
C THR A 16 -7.23 1.95 6.97
N TYR A 17 -6.35 1.36 7.75
CA TYR A 17 -5.66 0.14 7.33
C TYR A 17 -6.65 -1.00 7.13
N GLN A 18 -7.72 -1.05 7.93
CA GLN A 18 -8.77 -2.05 7.75
C GLN A 18 -9.42 -1.94 6.38
N GLN A 19 -9.72 -0.71 5.96
CA GLN A 19 -10.32 -0.46 4.65
C GLN A 19 -9.38 -0.88 3.53
N CYS A 20 -8.09 -0.61 3.69
CA CYS A 20 -7.09 -0.98 2.68
C CYS A 20 -6.84 -2.49 2.65
N ALA A 21 -6.98 -3.16 3.77
CA ALA A 21 -6.75 -4.60 3.86
C ALA A 21 -7.83 -5.41 3.13
N GLU A 22 -9.06 -4.91 3.11
CA GLU A 22 -10.18 -5.64 2.51
C GLU A 22 -9.99 -6.02 1.05
N PRO A 23 -9.64 -5.08 0.16
CA PRO A 23 -9.44 -5.45 -1.25
C PRO A 23 -8.28 -6.41 -1.47
N LEU A 24 -7.36 -6.48 -0.52
CA LEU A 24 -6.24 -7.40 -0.59
C LEU A 24 -6.55 -8.75 0.05
N LYS A 25 -7.73 -8.88 0.65
CA LYS A 25 -8.16 -10.08 1.37
C LYS A 25 -7.22 -10.41 2.52
N LEU A 26 -6.72 -9.38 3.18
CA LEU A 26 -5.85 -9.52 4.35
C LEU A 26 -6.59 -9.09 5.60
N SER A 27 -6.19 -9.65 6.74
CA SER A 27 -6.64 -9.13 8.01
C SER A 27 -5.96 -7.79 8.27
N THR A 28 -6.55 -6.97 9.14
CA THR A 28 -5.96 -5.70 9.52
C THR A 28 -4.58 -5.91 10.13
N THR A 29 -4.43 -6.93 10.98
CA THR A 29 -3.15 -7.25 11.61
C THR A 29 -2.08 -7.57 10.57
N THR A 30 -2.42 -8.39 9.59
CA THR A 30 -1.48 -8.75 8.54
C THR A 30 -1.10 -7.53 7.70
N PHE A 31 -2.09 -6.70 7.37
CA PHE A 31 -1.82 -5.47 6.62
C PHE A 31 -0.89 -4.55 7.41
N CYS A 32 -1.13 -4.39 8.72
CA CYS A 32 -0.28 -3.56 9.55
C CYS A 32 1.16 -4.03 9.56
N LYS A 33 1.38 -5.34 9.62
CA LYS A 33 2.73 -5.89 9.57
C LYS A 33 3.42 -5.54 8.25
N LYS A 34 2.69 -5.62 7.15
CA LYS A 34 3.26 -5.33 5.84
C LYS A 34 3.54 -3.84 5.67
N ILE A 35 2.61 -2.98 6.07
CA ILE A 35 2.78 -1.54 5.92
C ILE A 35 3.89 -0.99 6.83
N ASN A 36 4.20 -1.70 7.90
CA ASN A 36 5.26 -1.30 8.83
C ASN A 36 6.59 -2.00 8.55
N GLY A 37 6.67 -2.77 7.47
CA GLY A 37 7.92 -3.37 7.05
C GLY A 37 8.28 -4.68 7.70
N HIS A 38 7.40 -5.24 8.53
CA HIS A 38 7.65 -6.52 9.18
C HIS A 38 7.41 -7.72 8.26
N SER A 39 6.66 -7.51 7.19
CA SER A 39 6.41 -8.50 6.15
C SER A 39 6.38 -7.78 4.82
N GLU A 40 6.61 -8.50 3.75
CA GLU A 40 6.63 -7.92 2.42
C GLU A 40 5.27 -8.04 1.75
N PHE A 41 4.89 -6.99 1.00
CA PHE A 41 3.73 -7.07 0.14
C PHE A 41 4.02 -7.95 -1.05
N LYS A 42 3.03 -8.76 -1.42
CA LYS A 42 3.10 -9.52 -2.66
C LYS A 42 2.76 -8.61 -3.83
N ILE A 43 3.25 -8.94 -5.01
CA ILE A 43 3.00 -8.13 -6.21
C ILE A 43 1.50 -7.92 -6.43
N LYS A 44 0.70 -8.98 -6.27
CA LYS A 44 -0.75 -8.90 -6.44
C LYS A 44 -1.37 -7.92 -5.46
N GLU A 45 -0.83 -7.89 -4.24
CA GLU A 45 -1.31 -6.97 -3.20
C GLU A 45 -0.97 -5.53 -3.55
N VAL A 46 0.23 -5.30 -4.07
CA VAL A 46 0.63 -3.95 -4.49
C VAL A 46 -0.26 -3.46 -5.62
N VAL A 47 -0.54 -4.30 -6.59
CA VAL A 47 -1.42 -3.94 -7.71
C VAL A 47 -2.80 -3.55 -7.19
N LYS A 48 -3.35 -4.34 -6.27
CA LYS A 48 -4.66 -4.04 -5.70
C LYS A 48 -4.65 -2.73 -4.93
N LEU A 49 -3.59 -2.47 -4.17
CA LEU A 49 -3.46 -1.21 -3.43
C LEU A 49 -3.39 -0.02 -4.38
N VAL A 50 -2.60 -0.13 -5.42
CA VAL A 50 -2.48 0.94 -6.42
C VAL A 50 -3.84 1.25 -7.02
N GLU A 51 -4.61 0.23 -7.36
CA GLU A 51 -5.95 0.40 -7.89
C GLU A 51 -6.89 1.02 -6.87
N TYR A 52 -6.85 0.50 -5.64
CA TYR A 52 -7.74 0.96 -4.58
C TYR A 52 -7.48 2.42 -4.23
N LEU A 53 -6.22 2.80 -4.14
CA LEU A 53 -5.83 4.17 -3.83
C LEU A 53 -5.90 5.09 -5.03
N ASN A 54 -6.17 4.53 -6.20
CA ASN A 54 -6.25 5.29 -7.44
C ASN A 54 -4.99 6.10 -7.68
N LEU A 55 -3.85 5.47 -7.50
CA LEU A 55 -2.56 6.12 -7.72
C LEU A 55 -2.32 6.32 -9.21
N THR A 56 -1.68 7.42 -9.54
CA THR A 56 -1.28 7.65 -10.93
C THR A 56 -0.14 6.70 -11.30
N LYS A 57 0.11 6.60 -12.60
CA LYS A 57 1.21 5.79 -13.10
C LYS A 57 2.54 6.23 -12.49
N GLU A 58 2.74 7.54 -12.39
CA GLU A 58 3.94 8.10 -11.81
C GLU A 58 4.07 7.79 -10.32
N GLU A 59 2.96 7.89 -9.61
CA GLU A 59 2.94 7.58 -8.17
C GLU A 59 3.22 6.11 -7.92
N SER A 60 2.62 5.22 -8.71
CA SER A 60 2.86 3.79 -8.53
C SER A 60 4.30 3.43 -8.90
N TYR A 61 4.86 4.08 -9.89
CA TYR A 61 6.26 3.89 -10.26
C TYR A 61 7.18 4.31 -9.12
N ALA A 62 6.93 5.49 -8.55
CA ALA A 62 7.71 6.00 -7.43
C ALA A 62 7.63 5.07 -6.23
N LEU A 63 6.46 4.51 -5.96
CA LEU A 63 6.27 3.58 -4.85
C LEU A 63 7.17 2.36 -4.98
N VAL A 64 7.30 1.81 -6.17
CA VAL A 64 8.00 0.56 -6.38
C VAL A 64 9.49 0.76 -6.67
N PHE A 65 9.85 1.86 -7.31
CA PHE A 65 11.22 2.10 -7.78
C PHE A 65 11.88 3.31 -7.12
N GLU A 66 11.47 3.66 -5.93
CA GLU A 66 11.98 4.87 -5.26
C GLU A 66 13.48 4.79 -4.96
N THR A 67 14.02 3.60 -4.92
CA THR A 67 15.44 3.42 -4.61
C THR A 67 16.35 3.49 -5.81
N MET A 68 15.79 3.62 -6.97
CA MET A 68 16.56 3.59 -8.22
C MET A 68 17.30 4.89 -8.51
#